data_012953dfa5e50eaf25554287e5c1c682
#
_entry.id   012953dfa5e50eaf25554287e5c1c682
#
_cell.length_a   1.000
_cell.length_b   1.000
_cell.length_c   1.000
_cell.angle_alpha   90.00
_cell.angle_beta   90.00
_cell.angle_gamma   90.00
#
_symmetry.space_group_name_H-M   'P 1'
#
loop_
_entity.id
_entity.type
_entity.pdbx_description
1 polymer ?
#
loop_
_entity_poly.entity_id
_entity_poly.type
_entity_poly.pdbx_seq_one_letter_code
_entity_poly.pdbx_strand_id
1 'polypeptide(L)'
;MEGLQKIEIRKIVPTISRVSSGKSRLLNVLYNIKFLECRKDITTKFINLLRYNPNISNPCFYHLKIKKQGEDYIFYKDLSEIYIGEKDIIEANKKINKKLSDTEEINYEDIFYMIEINDSPFIKDKEYLLSHDLCDIPGL
;
A
#
# COMPACT_ATOMS: atom_id res chain seq x y z
N MET A 1 -8.95 21.30 -1.93
CA MET A 1 -9.72 20.13 -1.51
C MET A 1 -9.37 19.79 -0.08
N GLU A 2 -10.31 20.00 0.81
CA GLU A 2 -10.12 19.68 2.22
C GLU A 2 -9.99 18.16 2.42
N GLY A 3 -9.16 17.75 3.36
CA GLY A 3 -8.95 16.35 3.68
C GLY A 3 -8.11 15.55 2.69
N LEU A 4 -7.60 16.17 1.63
CA LEU A 4 -6.74 15.50 0.65
C LEU A 4 -5.43 16.27 0.49
N GLN A 5 -4.33 15.53 0.45
CA GLN A 5 -3.00 16.08 0.20
C GLN A 5 -2.43 15.47 -1.07
N LYS A 6 -2.10 16.30 -2.05
CA LYS A 6 -1.47 15.85 -3.27
C LYS A 6 -0.09 15.26 -2.97
N ILE A 7 0.20 14.09 -3.54
CA ILE A 7 1.51 13.46 -3.43
C ILE A 7 2.13 13.29 -4.80
N GLU A 8 3.46 13.15 -4.85
CA GLU A 8 4.16 12.89 -6.11
C GLU A 8 3.85 11.49 -6.61
N ILE A 9 3.87 11.33 -7.94
CA ILE A 9 3.75 10.02 -8.57
C ILE A 9 5.16 9.51 -8.86
N ARG A 10 5.47 8.30 -8.37
CA ARG A 10 6.70 7.59 -8.68
C ARG A 10 6.41 6.49 -9.69
N LYS A 11 7.45 5.95 -10.30
CA LYS A 11 7.29 4.79 -11.18
C LYS A 11 6.73 3.62 -10.38
N ILE A 12 5.72 2.96 -10.92
CA ILE A 12 5.05 1.84 -10.23
C ILE A 12 5.59 0.53 -10.78
N VAL A 13 6.09 -0.31 -9.87
CA VAL A 13 6.58 -1.65 -10.19
C VAL A 13 5.57 -2.66 -9.67
N PRO A 14 4.76 -3.27 -10.54
CA PRO A 14 3.77 -4.23 -10.09
C PRO A 14 4.41 -5.56 -9.67
N THR A 15 3.92 -6.12 -8.57
CA THR A 15 4.29 -7.45 -8.13
C THR A 15 3.05 -8.33 -8.18
N ILE A 16 3.03 -9.28 -9.08
CA ILE A 16 1.90 -10.16 -9.32
C ILE A 16 2.33 -11.59 -9.09
N SER A 17 1.52 -12.35 -8.37
CA SER A 17 1.78 -13.76 -8.13
C SER A 17 0.50 -14.49 -7.75
N ARG A 18 0.59 -15.82 -7.69
CA ARG A 18 -0.51 -16.63 -7.18
C ARG A 18 -0.64 -16.42 -5.67
N VAL A 19 -1.86 -16.63 -5.15
CA VAL A 19 -2.21 -16.38 -3.75
C VAL A 19 -1.24 -17.04 -2.76
N SER A 20 -0.76 -18.23 -3.03
CA SER A 20 0.07 -19.00 -2.10
C SER A 20 1.56 -19.00 -2.44
N SER A 21 2.03 -18.02 -3.21
CA SER A 21 3.41 -18.01 -3.71
C SER A 21 4.44 -17.40 -2.74
N GLY A 22 4.01 -16.83 -1.61
CA GLY A 22 4.90 -16.20 -0.65
C GLY A 22 5.29 -14.76 -0.97
N LYS A 23 4.60 -14.12 -1.93
CA LYS A 23 4.87 -12.74 -2.31
C LYS A 23 4.80 -11.77 -1.14
N SER A 24 3.72 -11.82 -0.34
CA SER A 24 3.56 -10.93 0.80
C SER A 24 4.63 -11.15 1.85
N ARG A 25 5.04 -12.40 2.06
CA ARG A 25 6.13 -12.74 2.98
C ARG A 25 7.45 -12.16 2.49
N LEU A 26 7.75 -12.26 1.20
CA LEU A 26 8.95 -11.68 0.62
C LEU A 26 8.96 -10.16 0.76
N LEU A 27 7.85 -9.50 0.45
CA LEU A 27 7.74 -8.05 0.58
C LEU A 27 7.90 -7.60 2.03
N ASN A 28 7.32 -8.34 3.00
CA ASN A 28 7.51 -8.07 4.42
C ASN A 28 9.00 -8.11 4.81
N VAL A 29 9.73 -9.09 4.31
CA VAL A 29 11.17 -9.21 4.60
C VAL A 29 11.95 -8.07 3.97
N LEU A 30 11.71 -7.76 2.69
CA LEU A 30 12.44 -6.73 1.96
C LEU A 30 12.27 -5.34 2.57
N TYR A 31 11.09 -5.04 3.08
CA TYR A 31 10.81 -3.73 3.67
C TYR A 31 10.87 -3.74 5.20
N ASN A 32 11.25 -4.86 5.81
CA ASN A 32 11.32 -5.02 7.26
C ASN A 32 10.01 -4.64 7.95
N ILE A 33 8.91 -5.16 7.40
CA ILE A 33 7.56 -4.93 7.90
C ILE A 33 6.85 -6.25 8.16
N LYS A 34 5.69 -6.19 8.82
CA LYS A 34 4.87 -7.36 9.13
C LYS A 34 3.40 -7.13 8.79
N PHE A 35 3.12 -6.15 7.94
CA PHE A 35 1.76 -5.70 7.70
C PHE A 35 1.03 -6.46 6.61
N LEU A 36 1.75 -7.00 5.65
CA LEU A 36 1.14 -7.66 4.52
C LEU A 36 0.64 -9.05 4.93
N GLU A 37 -0.56 -9.37 4.51
CA GLU A 37 -1.19 -10.62 4.88
C GLU A 37 -0.49 -11.81 4.22
N CYS A 38 -0.04 -12.75 5.04
CA CYS A 38 0.71 -13.93 4.59
C CYS A 38 -0.07 -15.25 4.71
N ARG A 39 -1.29 -15.21 5.23
CA ARG A 39 -2.08 -16.44 5.43
C ARG A 39 -2.61 -16.96 4.10
N LYS A 40 -2.56 -18.27 3.95
CA LYS A 40 -3.02 -18.93 2.72
C LYS A 40 -4.52 -18.83 2.49
N ASP A 41 -5.29 -18.75 3.58
CA ASP A 41 -6.74 -18.68 3.55
C ASP A 41 -7.31 -17.26 3.47
N ILE A 42 -6.44 -16.24 3.54
CA ILE A 42 -6.85 -14.84 3.47
C ILE A 42 -6.21 -14.21 2.24
N THR A 43 -7.07 -13.70 1.36
CA THR A 43 -6.64 -12.95 0.18
C THR A 43 -6.78 -11.47 0.47
N THR A 44 -5.72 -10.71 0.21
CA THR A 44 -5.77 -9.25 0.26
C THR A 44 -6.73 -8.76 -0.83
N LYS A 45 -7.72 -7.97 -0.45
CA LYS A 45 -8.76 -7.47 -1.36
C LYS A 45 -8.47 -6.09 -1.92
N PHE A 46 -7.40 -5.47 -1.50
CA PHE A 46 -7.03 -4.12 -1.92
C PHE A 46 -5.59 -4.10 -2.43
N ILE A 47 -5.26 -3.03 -3.16
CA ILE A 47 -3.95 -2.84 -3.75
C ILE A 47 -3.13 -1.94 -2.85
N ASN A 48 -1.95 -2.41 -2.45
CA ASN A 48 -1.01 -1.63 -1.66
C ASN A 48 0.14 -1.13 -2.52
N LEU A 49 0.39 0.17 -2.46
CA LEU A 49 1.63 0.75 -2.96
C LEU A 49 2.59 0.86 -1.78
N LEU A 50 3.80 0.34 -1.94
CA LEU A 50 4.85 0.38 -0.92
C LEU A 50 5.84 1.48 -1.30
N ARG A 51 5.91 2.51 -0.48
CA ARG A 51 6.75 3.69 -0.74
C ARG A 51 7.78 3.87 0.36
N TYR A 52 9.03 4.03 -0.06
CA TYR A 52 10.10 4.38 0.87
C TYR A 52 10.08 5.88 1.15
N ASN A 53 10.04 6.25 2.43
CA ASN A 53 10.12 7.63 2.88
C ASN A 53 11.04 7.69 4.11
N PRO A 54 12.31 8.13 3.94
CA PRO A 54 13.26 8.18 5.06
C PRO A 54 12.96 9.28 6.07
N ASN A 55 12.05 10.20 5.75
CA ASN A 55 11.75 11.35 6.60
C ASN A 55 10.68 11.09 7.67
N ILE A 56 10.04 9.93 7.65
CA ILE A 56 9.05 9.58 8.67
C ILE A 56 9.68 8.73 9.77
N SER A 57 9.14 8.84 10.98
CA SER A 57 9.64 8.10 12.15
C SER A 57 9.04 6.72 12.27
N ASN A 58 7.80 6.55 11.82
CA ASN A 58 7.07 5.29 11.90
C ASN A 58 6.39 5.01 10.57
N PRO A 59 6.21 3.74 10.20
CA PRO A 59 5.42 3.40 9.01
C PRO A 59 4.03 4.00 9.10
N CYS A 60 3.48 4.41 7.97
CA CYS A 60 2.11 4.88 7.91
C CYS A 60 1.36 4.27 6.73
N PHE A 61 0.06 4.14 6.91
CA PHE A 61 -0.83 3.52 5.95
C PHE A 61 -2.04 4.41 5.76
N TYR A 62 -2.41 4.66 4.50
CA TYR A 62 -3.53 5.55 4.23
C TYR A 62 -4.23 5.17 2.93
N HIS A 63 -5.48 5.60 2.81
CA HIS A 63 -6.24 5.46 1.58
C HIS A 63 -5.68 6.40 0.53
N LEU A 64 -5.44 5.88 -0.66
CA LEU A 64 -4.93 6.63 -1.79
C LEU A 64 -6.07 6.93 -2.74
N LYS A 65 -6.35 8.20 -2.95
CA LYS A 65 -7.36 8.62 -3.91
C LYS A 65 -6.69 9.03 -5.21
N ILE A 66 -7.15 8.40 -6.29
CA ILE A 66 -6.61 8.66 -7.63
C ILE A 66 -7.68 9.40 -8.42
N LYS A 67 -7.32 10.58 -8.88
CA LYS A 67 -8.24 11.41 -9.68
C LYS A 67 -7.65 11.65 -11.06
N LYS A 68 -8.51 11.53 -12.07
CA LYS A 68 -8.12 11.84 -13.44
C LYS A 68 -8.37 13.32 -13.71
N GLN A 69 -7.37 14.01 -14.21
CA GLN A 69 -7.44 15.41 -14.60
C GLN A 69 -6.90 15.56 -16.03
N GLY A 70 -7.79 15.71 -17.01
CA GLY A 70 -7.41 15.63 -18.42
C GLY A 70 -6.96 14.22 -18.77
N GLU A 71 -5.73 14.07 -19.28
CA GLU A 71 -5.11 12.78 -19.57
C GLU A 71 -4.21 12.30 -18.43
N ASP A 72 -4.02 13.13 -17.42
CA ASP A 72 -3.14 12.84 -16.31
C ASP A 72 -3.91 12.30 -15.10
N TYR A 73 -3.23 11.49 -14.29
CA TYR A 73 -3.74 11.04 -13.00
C TYR A 73 -3.01 11.77 -11.88
N ILE A 74 -3.76 12.15 -10.85
CA ILE A 74 -3.21 12.83 -9.68
C ILE A 74 -3.51 11.97 -8.47
N PHE A 75 -2.49 11.74 -7.64
CA PHE A 75 -2.59 10.94 -6.42
C PHE A 75 -2.75 11.87 -5.22
N TYR A 76 -3.73 11.52 -4.38
CA TYR A 76 -4.00 12.24 -3.14
C TYR A 76 -3.97 11.28 -1.96
N LYS A 77 -3.30 11.72 -0.90
CA LYS A 77 -3.35 11.06 0.41
C LYS A 77 -4.61 11.52 1.13
N ASP A 78 -5.42 10.56 1.59
CA ASP A 78 -6.63 10.87 2.34
C ASP A 78 -6.27 11.12 3.80
N LEU A 79 -6.36 12.39 4.23
CA LEU A 79 -5.96 12.80 5.58
C LEU A 79 -6.96 12.36 6.64
N SER A 80 -8.16 11.92 6.25
CA SER A 80 -9.17 11.43 7.18
C SER A 80 -9.00 9.96 7.57
N GLU A 81 -8.15 9.22 6.83
CA GLU A 81 -7.94 7.79 7.05
C GLU A 81 -6.44 7.48 7.02
N ILE A 82 -5.75 7.80 8.12
CA ILE A 82 -4.31 7.56 8.27
C ILE A 82 -4.08 6.71 9.51
N TYR A 83 -3.30 5.64 9.34
CA TYR A 83 -2.90 4.76 10.42
C TYR A 83 -1.38 4.82 10.57
N ILE A 84 -0.90 4.98 11.78
CA ILE A 84 0.53 5.15 12.07
C ILE A 84 0.97 4.04 13.02
N GLY A 85 2.09 3.39 12.68
CA GLY A 85 2.66 2.34 13.48
C GLY A 85 2.16 0.95 13.08
N GLU A 86 2.97 -0.06 13.36
CA GLU A 86 2.73 -1.43 12.93
C GLU A 86 1.40 -1.99 13.44
N LYS A 87 1.10 -1.79 14.72
CA LYS A 87 -0.11 -2.32 15.33
C LYS A 87 -1.38 -1.78 14.68
N ASP A 88 -1.43 -0.47 14.50
CA ASP A 88 -2.60 0.20 13.91
C ASP A 88 -2.76 -0.19 12.44
N ILE A 89 -1.66 -0.36 11.72
CA ILE A 89 -1.68 -0.78 10.33
C ILE A 89 -2.21 -2.21 10.19
N ILE A 90 -1.80 -3.12 11.05
CA ILE A 90 -2.29 -4.50 11.03
C ILE A 90 -3.80 -4.55 11.28
N GLU A 91 -4.27 -3.81 12.27
CA GLU A 91 -5.71 -3.73 12.57
C GLU A 91 -6.50 -3.12 11.41
N ALA A 92 -5.97 -2.07 10.81
CA ALA A 92 -6.59 -1.43 9.65
C ALA A 92 -6.68 -2.37 8.45
N ASN A 93 -5.63 -3.11 8.16
CA ASN A 93 -5.64 -4.10 7.07
C ASN A 93 -6.73 -5.14 7.25
N LYS A 94 -6.90 -5.66 8.46
CA LYS A 94 -7.95 -6.64 8.76
C LYS A 94 -9.34 -6.05 8.58
N LYS A 95 -9.54 -4.83 9.05
CA LYS A 95 -10.81 -4.13 8.96
C LYS A 95 -11.19 -3.85 7.51
N ILE A 96 -10.24 -3.39 6.72
CA ILE A 96 -10.46 -3.07 5.30
C ILE A 96 -10.75 -4.35 4.51
N ASN A 97 -9.98 -5.42 4.71
CA ASN A 97 -10.21 -6.69 4.05
C ASN A 97 -11.61 -7.25 4.37
N LYS A 98 -12.05 -7.14 5.62
CA LYS A 98 -13.38 -7.56 6.02
C LYS A 98 -14.45 -6.75 5.32
N LYS A 99 -14.30 -5.43 5.30
CA LYS A 99 -15.24 -4.52 4.64
C LYS A 99 -15.37 -4.84 3.15
N LEU A 100 -14.27 -5.06 2.47
CA LEU A 100 -14.26 -5.36 1.04
C LEU A 100 -14.79 -6.77 0.75
N SER A 101 -14.58 -7.72 1.65
CA SER A 101 -15.14 -9.07 1.51
C SER A 101 -16.65 -9.09 1.64
N ASP A 102 -17.22 -8.18 2.43
CA ASP A 102 -18.66 -8.07 2.65
C ASP A 102 -19.35 -7.22 1.57
N THR A 103 -18.61 -6.65 0.62
CA THR A 103 -19.12 -5.78 -0.43
C THR A 103 -19.27 -6.58 -1.72
N GLU A 104 -20.46 -6.58 -2.31
CA GLU A 104 -20.74 -7.30 -3.56
C GLU A 104 -20.12 -6.61 -4.78
N GLU A 105 -20.12 -5.28 -4.79
CA GLU A 105 -19.51 -4.51 -5.85
C GLU A 105 -18.32 -3.73 -5.30
N ILE A 106 -17.14 -3.98 -5.89
CA ILE A 106 -15.92 -3.27 -5.51
C ILE A 106 -15.80 -2.03 -6.39
N ASN A 107 -15.79 -0.86 -5.77
CA ASN A 107 -15.48 0.38 -6.45
C ASN A 107 -13.96 0.51 -6.53
N TYR A 108 -13.42 0.62 -7.73
CA TYR A 108 -11.97 0.74 -7.93
C TYR A 108 -11.36 1.94 -7.22
N GLU A 109 -12.13 2.99 -6.95
CA GLU A 109 -11.64 4.15 -6.21
C GLU A 109 -11.36 3.83 -4.74
N ASP A 110 -11.93 2.76 -4.21
CA ASP A 110 -11.85 2.42 -2.79
C ASP A 110 -10.81 1.34 -2.47
N ILE A 111 -10.10 0.81 -3.48
CA ILE A 111 -9.18 -0.32 -3.27
C ILE A 111 -7.70 0.04 -3.29
N PHE A 112 -7.35 1.31 -3.48
CA PHE A 112 -5.94 1.71 -3.51
C PHE A 112 -5.52 2.27 -2.17
N TYR A 113 -4.43 1.73 -1.63
CA TYR A 113 -3.84 2.15 -0.37
C TYR A 113 -2.34 2.32 -0.54
N MET A 114 -1.72 3.11 0.32
CA MET A 114 -0.28 3.28 0.32
C MET A 114 0.28 3.01 1.71
N ILE A 115 1.38 2.27 1.76
CA ILE A 115 2.18 2.09 2.97
C ILE A 115 3.49 2.83 2.75
N GLU A 116 3.76 3.84 3.57
CA GLU A 116 5.06 4.51 3.59
C GLU A 116 5.93 3.87 4.65
N ILE A 117 7.15 3.55 4.28
CA ILE A 117 8.09 2.78 5.10
C ILE A 117 9.37 3.58 5.23
N ASN A 118 9.88 3.68 6.45
CA ASN A 118 11.06 4.48 6.76
C ASN A 118 12.38 3.70 6.70
N ASP A 119 12.33 2.40 6.55
CA ASP A 119 13.51 1.56 6.52
C ASP A 119 13.35 0.40 5.54
N SER A 120 14.43 0.10 4.81
CA SER A 120 14.48 -1.06 3.91
C SER A 120 15.91 -1.59 3.92
N PRO A 121 16.29 -2.35 4.96
CA PRO A 121 17.68 -2.72 5.17
C PRO A 121 18.24 -3.65 4.09
N PHE A 122 17.39 -4.40 3.40
CA PHE A 122 17.84 -5.35 2.38
C PHE A 122 17.97 -4.75 0.98
N ILE A 123 17.39 -3.57 0.74
CA ILE A 123 17.53 -2.89 -0.55
C ILE A 123 18.52 -1.76 -0.40
N LYS A 124 19.71 -1.94 -0.98
CA LYS A 124 20.82 -0.99 -0.82
C LYS A 124 20.70 0.22 -1.73
N ASP A 125 20.05 0.08 -2.88
CA ASP A 125 19.87 1.19 -3.82
C ASP A 125 18.71 2.08 -3.36
N LYS A 126 19.06 3.08 -2.56
CA LYS A 126 18.06 4.00 -2.02
C LYS A 126 17.51 4.97 -3.07
N GLU A 127 18.31 5.28 -4.09
CA GLU A 127 17.82 6.11 -5.21
C GLU A 127 16.70 5.42 -5.96
N TYR A 128 16.83 4.12 -6.18
CA TYR A 128 15.77 3.32 -6.76
C TYR A 128 14.51 3.37 -5.92
N LEU A 129 14.63 3.20 -4.60
CA LEU A 129 13.49 3.24 -3.68
C LEU A 129 12.80 4.60 -3.66
N LEU A 130 13.57 5.69 -3.81
CA LEU A 130 13.01 7.03 -3.81
C LEU A 130 12.30 7.38 -5.13
N SER A 131 12.55 6.64 -6.19
CA SER A 131 11.96 6.88 -7.51
C SER A 131 10.89 5.87 -7.90
N HIS A 132 10.73 4.77 -7.16
CA HIS A 132 9.84 3.68 -7.49
C HIS A 132 8.98 3.27 -6.30
N ASP A 133 7.70 3.04 -6.56
CA ASP A 133 6.79 2.40 -5.61
C ASP A 133 6.56 0.96 -6.05
N LEU A 134 6.64 0.02 -5.12
CA LEU A 134 6.24 -1.35 -5.40
C LEU A 134 4.74 -1.49 -5.19
N CYS A 135 4.08 -2.08 -6.16
CA CYS A 135 2.64 -2.28 -6.11
C CYS A 135 2.34 -3.74 -5.78
N ASP A 136 1.78 -3.97 -4.59
CA ASP A 136 1.33 -5.30 -4.16
C ASP A 136 -0.09 -5.53 -4.65
N ILE A 137 -0.21 -6.24 -5.77
CA ILE A 137 -1.51 -6.56 -6.37
C ILE A 137 -2.02 -7.87 -5.77
N PRO A 138 -3.31 -7.94 -5.39
CA PRO A 138 -3.88 -9.17 -4.86
C PRO A 138 -3.62 -10.36 -5.79
N GLY A 139 -3.30 -11.52 -5.21
CA GLY A 139 -3.07 -12.73 -5.97
C GLY A 139 -4.34 -13.24 -6.65
N LEU A 140 -4.15 -13.90 -7.75
CA LEU A 140 -5.23 -14.48 -8.55
C LEU A 140 -5.55 -15.91 -8.13
#